data_8b9674f813d08c071dc78136f1510d02
#
_entry.id   8b9674f813d08c071dc78136f1510d02
#
_cell.length_a   1.000
_cell.length_b   1.000
_cell.length_c   1.000
_cell.angle_alpha   90.00
_cell.angle_beta   90.00
_cell.angle_gamma   90.00
#
_symmetry.space_group_name_H-M   'P 1'
#
loop_
_entity.id
_entity.type
_entity.pdbx_description
1 polymer ?
#
loop_
_entity_poly.entity_id
_entity_poly.type
_entity_poly.pdbx_seq_one_letter_code
_entity_poly.pdbx_strand_id
1 'polypeptide(L)'
;GDDFRDALLNNIGWIVIRFTEYQVFSNPKGCAAFIAQVLHYIQPSMVLPIDFLSCSTPKEIERWTEIEAKVMASENTREKYLNHEFGIVDNEKLEIADITQTEKERVCAKRMKPLVFSSNRKVNYKIGEPVFCEKDVHIQFYPQEHIYLYDGQEQFIPVSSVISCFFKPFDSYYWSEYKANQRNISQGQILEEWDSKGACSRDVGTFMHQQIENYYKGLPYQQEFSFKYDGKYVHIEEQISLELEYMQFIEFLENHKFKPFRTEWAIYDDELKIAGTIDMIHKRGDVFDIYDWKRSHRIVDFWGKPIAVNNYGEKGLGELNQIEDTPYWHYCIQQNLYRYILERNYDIIIEKMYLVVFCDDTN
;
A
#
# COMPACT_ATOMS: atom_id res chain seq x y z
N GLY A 1 -3.77 5.44 -2.20
CA GLY A 1 -4.99 5.12 -2.89
C GLY A 1 -4.87 5.21 -4.40
N ASP A 2 -5.99 5.48 -5.06
CA ASP A 2 -6.08 5.47 -6.53
C ASP A 2 -5.24 6.55 -7.22
N ASP A 3 -5.12 7.75 -6.63
CA ASP A 3 -4.30 8.85 -7.18
C ASP A 3 -2.85 8.45 -7.36
N PHE A 4 -2.38 7.68 -6.41
CA PHE A 4 -1.04 7.16 -6.39
C PHE A 4 -0.79 6.17 -7.53
N ARG A 5 -1.69 5.19 -7.69
CA ARG A 5 -1.62 4.20 -8.76
C ARG A 5 -1.72 4.88 -10.13
N ASP A 6 -2.58 5.89 -10.26
CA ASP A 6 -2.73 6.65 -11.49
C ASP A 6 -1.45 7.44 -11.83
N ALA A 7 -0.82 8.07 -10.83
CA ALA A 7 0.45 8.77 -11.03
C ALA A 7 1.56 7.80 -11.46
N LEU A 8 1.66 6.62 -10.83
CA LEU A 8 2.63 5.60 -11.21
C LEU A 8 2.43 5.17 -12.67
N LEU A 9 1.20 4.81 -13.04
CA LEU A 9 0.89 4.35 -14.39
C LEU A 9 1.16 5.45 -15.43
N ASN A 10 0.80 6.70 -15.13
CA ASN A 10 1.07 7.84 -16.01
C ASN A 10 2.57 8.06 -16.20
N ASN A 11 3.39 7.92 -15.15
CA ASN A 11 4.84 8.10 -15.22
C ASN A 11 5.54 7.06 -16.12
N ILE A 12 4.97 5.86 -16.26
CA ILE A 12 5.48 4.82 -17.17
C ILE A 12 4.80 4.83 -18.53
N GLY A 13 4.10 5.91 -18.86
CA GLY A 13 3.48 6.13 -20.19
C GLY A 13 2.09 5.51 -20.37
N TRP A 14 1.44 5.06 -19.30
CA TRP A 14 0.04 4.62 -19.35
C TRP A 14 -0.91 5.80 -19.19
N ILE A 15 -2.05 5.70 -19.83
CA ILE A 15 -3.16 6.63 -19.63
C ILE A 15 -4.23 5.92 -18.82
N VAL A 16 -4.54 6.45 -17.65
CA VAL A 16 -5.55 5.90 -16.75
C VAL A 16 -6.86 6.65 -16.95
N ILE A 17 -7.88 5.94 -17.41
CA ILE A 17 -9.24 6.45 -17.53
C ILE A 17 -10.11 5.72 -16.52
N ARG A 18 -10.82 6.46 -15.68
CA ARG A 18 -11.71 5.92 -14.67
C ARG A 18 -13.11 6.42 -14.89
N PHE A 19 -14.05 5.51 -14.78
CA PHE A 19 -15.47 5.82 -14.74
C PHE A 19 -16.04 5.37 -13.41
N THR A 20 -17.00 6.11 -12.89
CA THR A 20 -17.81 5.65 -11.77
C THR A 20 -18.75 4.53 -12.22
N GLU A 21 -19.17 3.67 -11.29
CA GLU A 21 -20.16 2.63 -11.57
C GLU A 21 -21.44 3.23 -12.19
N TYR A 22 -21.87 4.39 -11.66
CA TYR A 22 -23.03 5.12 -12.21
C TYR A 22 -22.83 5.55 -13.67
N GLN A 23 -21.65 6.06 -14.05
CA GLN A 23 -21.36 6.44 -15.44
C GLN A 23 -21.42 5.22 -16.35
N VAL A 24 -20.82 4.10 -15.94
CA VAL A 24 -20.84 2.86 -16.72
C VAL A 24 -22.26 2.31 -16.84
N PHE A 25 -23.04 2.35 -15.77
CA PHE A 25 -24.41 1.89 -15.77
C PHE A 25 -25.33 2.77 -16.62
N SER A 26 -25.27 4.10 -16.44
CA SER A 26 -26.17 5.05 -17.09
C SER A 26 -25.81 5.34 -18.56
N ASN A 27 -24.53 5.30 -18.91
CA ASN A 27 -24.07 5.62 -20.27
C ASN A 27 -22.84 4.79 -20.71
N PRO A 28 -22.98 3.45 -20.83
CA PRO A 28 -21.85 2.59 -21.23
C PRO A 28 -21.28 2.92 -22.60
N LYS A 29 -22.14 3.33 -23.55
CA LYS A 29 -21.71 3.76 -24.90
C LYS A 29 -20.90 5.06 -24.83
N GLY A 30 -21.29 6.00 -24.00
CA GLY A 30 -20.54 7.25 -23.77
C GLY A 30 -19.17 7.00 -23.14
N CYS A 31 -19.07 6.05 -22.20
CA CYS A 31 -17.79 5.64 -21.64
C CYS A 31 -16.86 5.06 -22.72
N ALA A 32 -17.38 4.16 -23.56
CA ALA A 32 -16.63 3.60 -24.69
C ALA A 32 -16.23 4.68 -25.72
N ALA A 33 -17.14 5.63 -26.01
CA ALA A 33 -16.85 6.76 -26.89
C ALA A 33 -15.74 7.66 -26.35
N PHE A 34 -15.74 7.92 -25.04
CA PHE A 34 -14.68 8.69 -24.39
C PHE A 34 -13.31 8.01 -24.56
N ILE A 35 -13.22 6.69 -24.30
CA ILE A 35 -11.98 5.92 -24.51
C ILE A 35 -11.54 6.03 -25.97
N ALA A 36 -12.46 5.85 -26.92
CA ALA A 36 -12.17 5.92 -28.33
C ALA A 36 -11.66 7.32 -28.76
N GLN A 37 -12.23 8.39 -28.23
CA GLN A 37 -11.77 9.76 -28.48
C GLN A 37 -10.36 10.01 -27.91
N VAL A 38 -10.05 9.51 -26.73
CA VAL A 38 -8.69 9.58 -26.14
C VAL A 38 -7.70 8.81 -27.01
N LEU A 39 -8.04 7.59 -27.44
CA LEU A 39 -7.18 6.81 -28.33
C LEU A 39 -6.95 7.51 -29.68
N HIS A 40 -7.96 8.11 -30.27
CA HIS A 40 -7.83 8.89 -31.51
C HIS A 40 -6.96 10.14 -31.34
N TYR A 41 -7.06 10.80 -30.18
CA TYR A 41 -6.20 11.95 -29.83
C TYR A 41 -4.74 11.54 -29.76
N ILE A 42 -4.44 10.37 -29.17
CA ILE A 42 -3.08 9.85 -29.03
C ILE A 42 -2.53 9.35 -30.35
N GLN A 43 -3.37 8.66 -31.12
CA GLN A 43 -3.01 8.05 -32.41
C GLN A 43 -4.03 8.44 -33.49
N PRO A 44 -3.89 9.62 -34.11
CA PRO A 44 -4.83 10.14 -35.12
C PRO A 44 -5.00 9.26 -36.33
N SER A 45 -4.04 8.35 -36.60
CA SER A 45 -4.14 7.36 -37.68
C SER A 45 -5.09 6.19 -37.41
N MET A 46 -5.55 6.05 -36.15
CA MET A 46 -6.50 5.01 -35.77
C MET A 46 -7.89 5.36 -36.33
N VAL A 47 -8.41 4.48 -37.17
CA VAL A 47 -9.77 4.61 -37.72
C VAL A 47 -10.76 4.11 -36.70
N LEU A 48 -11.54 5.01 -36.14
CA LEU A 48 -12.61 4.69 -35.20
C LEU A 48 -13.96 4.64 -35.91
N PRO A 49 -14.90 3.80 -35.45
CA PRO A 49 -16.28 3.84 -35.94
C PRO A 49 -16.88 5.25 -35.74
N ILE A 50 -17.51 5.78 -36.73
CA ILE A 50 -18.12 7.14 -36.74
C ILE A 50 -19.09 7.31 -35.56
N ASP A 51 -19.80 6.25 -35.20
CA ASP A 51 -20.76 6.25 -34.08
C ASP A 51 -20.13 6.60 -32.73
N PHE A 52 -18.85 6.27 -32.52
CA PHE A 52 -18.13 6.61 -31.27
C PHE A 52 -17.68 8.07 -31.24
N LEU A 53 -17.45 8.69 -32.39
CA LEU A 53 -17.05 10.10 -32.44
C LEU A 53 -18.24 11.05 -32.26
N SER A 54 -19.46 10.56 -32.52
CA SER A 54 -20.71 11.33 -32.42
C SER A 54 -21.47 11.10 -31.10
N CYS A 55 -21.08 10.13 -30.30
CA CYS A 55 -21.71 9.88 -29.00
C CYS A 55 -21.38 10.95 -27.98
N SER A 56 -22.35 11.34 -27.18
CA SER A 56 -22.11 12.17 -26.00
C SER A 56 -21.30 11.39 -24.98
N THR A 57 -20.19 11.96 -24.55
CA THR A 57 -19.36 11.40 -23.48
C THR A 57 -20.04 11.58 -22.11
N PRO A 58 -19.75 10.72 -21.13
CA PRO A 58 -20.31 10.89 -19.80
C PRO A 58 -19.82 12.22 -19.20
N LYS A 59 -20.70 12.89 -18.45
CA LYS A 59 -20.33 14.11 -17.73
C LYS A 59 -19.23 13.78 -16.73
N GLU A 60 -18.28 14.70 -16.58
CA GLU A 60 -17.27 14.60 -15.54
C GLU A 60 -17.94 14.61 -14.17
N ILE A 61 -17.60 13.66 -13.32
CA ILE A 61 -18.06 13.58 -11.93
C ILE A 61 -16.88 13.88 -11.05
N GLU A 62 -17.03 14.87 -10.17
CA GLU A 62 -16.01 15.16 -9.18
C GLU A 62 -15.74 13.92 -8.32
N ARG A 63 -14.48 13.71 -8.01
CA ARG A 63 -14.04 12.57 -7.21
C ARG A 63 -14.55 12.69 -5.78
N TRP A 64 -15.25 11.70 -5.32
CA TRP A 64 -15.76 11.66 -3.96
C TRP A 64 -14.63 11.54 -2.95
N THR A 65 -14.76 12.26 -1.87
CA THR A 65 -13.93 12.04 -0.68
C THR A 65 -14.35 10.75 0.01
N GLU A 66 -13.47 10.21 0.85
CA GLU A 66 -13.79 9.02 1.65
C GLU A 66 -15.03 9.23 2.54
N ILE A 67 -15.24 10.46 3.03
CA ILE A 67 -16.39 10.82 3.84
C ILE A 67 -17.67 10.78 3.00
N GLU A 68 -17.66 11.37 1.81
CA GLU A 68 -18.79 11.35 0.89
C GLU A 68 -19.13 9.91 0.46
N ALA A 69 -18.13 9.10 0.16
CA ALA A 69 -18.32 7.68 -0.16
C ALA A 69 -18.98 6.91 1.01
N LYS A 70 -18.57 7.18 2.26
CA LYS A 70 -19.18 6.58 3.45
C LYS A 70 -20.63 7.04 3.64
N VAL A 71 -20.92 8.30 3.40
CA VAL A 71 -22.30 8.82 3.46
C VAL A 71 -23.16 8.16 2.40
N MET A 72 -22.70 8.11 1.16
CA MET A 72 -23.41 7.45 0.05
C MET A 72 -23.67 5.97 0.32
N ALA A 73 -22.72 5.28 0.93
CA ALA A 73 -22.87 3.88 1.34
C ALA A 73 -23.93 3.73 2.45
N SER A 74 -23.92 4.63 3.45
CA SER A 74 -24.92 4.62 4.54
C SER A 74 -26.33 4.91 4.07
N GLU A 75 -26.48 5.63 2.97
CA GLU A 75 -27.77 5.98 2.36
C GLU A 75 -28.24 4.97 1.31
N ASN A 76 -27.50 3.86 1.11
CA ASN A 76 -27.74 2.87 0.06
C ASN A 76 -27.88 3.51 -1.35
N THR A 77 -27.09 4.53 -1.62
CA THR A 77 -27.16 5.31 -2.87
C THR A 77 -26.97 4.41 -4.09
N ARG A 78 -26.10 3.39 -3.97
CA ARG A 78 -25.89 2.39 -5.02
C ARG A 78 -27.16 1.65 -5.38
N GLU A 79 -27.92 1.17 -4.39
CA GLU A 79 -29.16 0.45 -4.61
C GLU A 79 -30.23 1.34 -5.22
N LYS A 80 -30.25 2.63 -4.89
CA LYS A 80 -31.21 3.59 -5.46
C LYS A 80 -31.08 3.70 -6.97
N TYR A 81 -29.89 3.64 -7.55
CA TYR A 81 -29.73 3.70 -9.01
C TYR A 81 -29.70 2.32 -9.68
N LEU A 82 -29.36 1.24 -8.97
CA LEU A 82 -29.40 -0.13 -9.49
C LEU A 82 -30.82 -0.72 -9.51
N ASN A 83 -31.68 -0.35 -8.56
CA ASN A 83 -33.06 -0.85 -8.45
C ASN A 83 -34.06 -0.14 -9.39
N HIS A 84 -33.64 0.93 -10.09
CA HIS A 84 -34.44 1.42 -11.21
C HIS A 84 -34.37 0.35 -12.31
N GLU A 85 -35.51 -0.28 -12.58
CA GLU A 85 -35.70 -1.26 -13.66
C GLU A 85 -35.02 -0.79 -14.93
N PHE A 86 -34.53 -1.72 -15.76
CA PHE A 86 -33.95 -1.51 -17.09
C PHE A 86 -34.92 -0.79 -18.04
N GLY A 87 -35.39 0.35 -17.68
CA GLY A 87 -36.25 1.26 -18.40
C GLY A 87 -35.52 2.59 -18.53
N ILE A 88 -35.28 2.97 -19.78
CA ILE A 88 -34.84 4.28 -20.28
C ILE A 88 -35.17 5.35 -19.22
N VAL A 89 -34.17 5.80 -18.49
CA VAL A 89 -34.30 6.97 -17.63
C VAL A 89 -34.33 8.17 -18.59
N ASP A 90 -35.53 8.70 -18.83
CA ASP A 90 -35.67 10.02 -19.42
C ASP A 90 -34.82 11.01 -18.61
N ASN A 91 -34.06 11.83 -19.33
CA ASN A 91 -33.12 12.84 -18.84
C ASN A 91 -33.81 13.99 -18.09
N GLU A 92 -34.76 13.73 -17.21
CA GLU A 92 -35.38 14.76 -16.39
C GLU A 92 -34.98 14.60 -14.90
N LYS A 93 -34.03 15.45 -14.53
CA LYS A 93 -33.86 16.04 -13.19
C LYS A 93 -33.61 15.06 -12.03
N LEU A 94 -32.38 14.59 -11.91
CA LEU A 94 -31.76 14.64 -10.60
C LEU A 94 -31.29 16.10 -10.40
N GLU A 95 -32.11 16.92 -9.77
CA GLU A 95 -31.68 18.15 -9.13
C GLU A 95 -30.74 17.70 -7.99
N ILE A 96 -29.46 17.62 -8.30
CA ILE A 96 -28.42 17.68 -7.27
C ILE A 96 -28.65 19.06 -6.64
N ALA A 97 -29.12 19.08 -5.40
CA ALA A 97 -29.28 20.29 -4.65
C ALA A 97 -28.03 21.14 -4.86
N ASP A 98 -28.21 22.34 -5.39
CA ASP A 98 -27.12 23.27 -5.65
C ASP A 98 -26.26 23.39 -4.41
N ILE A 99 -25.10 22.67 -4.44
CA ILE A 99 -24.08 22.84 -3.40
C ILE A 99 -23.65 24.29 -3.50
N THR A 100 -24.00 25.07 -2.48
CA THR A 100 -23.78 26.50 -2.48
C THR A 100 -22.30 26.81 -2.74
N GLN A 101 -22.02 27.94 -3.39
CA GLN A 101 -20.66 28.45 -3.64
C GLN A 101 -19.78 28.35 -2.38
N THR A 102 -20.39 28.62 -1.22
CA THR A 102 -19.78 28.58 0.11
C THR A 102 -19.36 27.15 0.54
N GLU A 103 -20.09 26.12 0.13
CA GLU A 103 -19.72 24.72 0.41
C GLU A 103 -18.60 24.25 -0.52
N LYS A 104 -18.61 24.67 -1.80
CA LYS A 104 -17.49 24.45 -2.74
C LYS A 104 -16.21 25.09 -2.22
N GLU A 105 -16.29 26.31 -1.71
CA GLU A 105 -15.15 27.01 -1.09
C GLU A 105 -14.68 26.34 0.20
N ARG A 106 -15.59 25.79 1.03
CA ARG A 106 -15.23 24.99 2.22
C ARG A 106 -14.57 23.66 1.86
N VAL A 107 -15.03 22.99 0.81
CA VAL A 107 -14.41 21.74 0.31
C VAL A 107 -13.03 22.04 -0.30
N CYS A 108 -12.90 23.12 -1.09
CA CYS A 108 -11.60 23.57 -1.60
C CYS A 108 -10.65 24.01 -0.48
N ALA A 109 -11.12 24.72 0.53
CA ALA A 109 -10.32 25.12 1.69
C ALA A 109 -9.89 23.91 2.56
N LYS A 110 -10.69 22.83 2.62
CA LYS A 110 -10.29 21.56 3.26
C LYS A 110 -9.21 20.81 2.45
N ARG A 111 -9.23 20.92 1.12
CA ARG A 111 -8.17 20.34 0.26
C ARG A 111 -6.84 21.08 0.38
N MET A 112 -6.83 22.34 0.81
CA MET A 112 -5.63 23.16 0.99
C MET A 112 -5.10 23.20 2.43
N LYS A 113 -5.57 22.36 3.33
CA LYS A 113 -4.86 22.19 4.60
C LYS A 113 -3.50 21.56 4.28
N PRO A 114 -2.38 22.21 4.64
CA PRO A 114 -1.09 21.58 4.50
C PRO A 114 -1.16 20.25 5.26
N LEU A 115 -0.69 19.17 4.64
CA LEU A 115 -0.55 17.88 5.30
C LEU A 115 0.29 18.12 6.56
N VAL A 116 -0.35 18.05 7.72
CA VAL A 116 0.35 18.13 9.00
C VAL A 116 0.90 16.75 9.24
N PHE A 117 2.15 16.54 8.86
CA PHE A 117 2.86 15.31 9.13
C PHE A 117 3.10 15.16 10.64
N SER A 118 3.09 13.93 11.10
CA SER A 118 3.43 13.61 12.49
C SER A 118 4.82 14.14 12.84
N SER A 119 5.03 14.45 14.11
CA SER A 119 6.36 14.85 14.60
C SER A 119 7.41 13.71 14.53
N ASN A 120 6.98 12.47 14.28
CA ASN A 120 7.81 11.26 14.27
C ASN A 120 8.46 10.99 12.91
N ARG A 121 9.02 12.02 12.30
CA ARG A 121 9.81 11.89 11.09
C ARG A 121 11.06 11.06 11.34
N LYS A 122 11.24 9.97 10.58
CA LYS A 122 12.51 9.24 10.51
C LYS A 122 13.41 9.85 9.45
N VAL A 123 14.67 10.05 9.81
CA VAL A 123 15.75 10.44 8.91
C VAL A 123 16.81 9.36 8.93
N ASN A 124 17.55 9.21 7.85
CA ASN A 124 18.66 8.28 7.82
C ASN A 124 19.66 8.59 8.92
N TYR A 125 20.06 7.58 9.65
CA TYR A 125 21.09 7.67 10.67
C TYR A 125 22.16 6.61 10.45
N LYS A 126 23.28 6.76 11.14
CA LYS A 126 24.44 5.88 10.98
C LYS A 126 24.69 5.09 12.24
N ILE A 127 24.99 3.80 12.09
CA ILE A 127 25.56 2.97 13.14
C ILE A 127 27.06 2.88 12.89
N GLY A 128 27.87 3.34 13.84
CA GLY A 128 29.33 3.34 13.74
C GLY A 128 29.89 4.57 13.06
N GLU A 129 31.09 4.48 12.46
CA GLU A 129 31.74 5.62 11.84
C GLU A 129 30.94 6.21 10.66
N PRO A 130 31.01 7.53 10.51
CA PRO A 130 30.10 8.24 9.62
C PRO A 130 30.49 8.07 8.16
N VAL A 131 29.96 7.08 7.47
CA VAL A 131 29.86 7.16 6.01
C VAL A 131 28.58 7.91 5.70
N PHE A 132 28.68 9.22 5.56
CA PHE A 132 27.57 10.04 5.13
C PHE A 132 27.33 9.78 3.64
N CYS A 133 26.11 9.40 3.27
CA CYS A 133 25.68 9.36 1.90
C CYS A 133 24.91 10.66 1.61
N GLU A 134 25.35 11.43 0.60
CA GLU A 134 24.68 12.69 0.24
C GLU A 134 23.17 12.51 0.02
N LYS A 135 22.77 11.38 -0.52
CA LYS A 135 21.35 11.03 -0.72
C LYS A 135 20.53 10.94 0.58
N ASP A 136 21.18 10.70 1.72
CA ASP A 136 20.48 10.55 3.02
C ASP A 136 19.75 11.82 3.48
N VAL A 137 20.20 12.99 3.05
CA VAL A 137 19.62 14.27 3.46
C VAL A 137 18.34 14.61 2.71
N HIS A 138 18.16 14.02 1.54
CA HIS A 138 17.05 14.33 0.66
C HIS A 138 15.78 13.55 0.98
N ILE A 139 15.89 12.37 1.59
CA ILE A 139 14.74 11.51 1.85
C ILE A 139 14.30 11.53 3.31
N GLN A 140 13.02 11.66 3.54
CA GLN A 140 12.39 11.68 4.85
C GLN A 140 11.23 10.72 4.86
N PHE A 141 11.17 9.84 5.85
CA PHE A 141 10.10 8.88 6.03
C PHE A 141 9.19 9.27 7.18
N TYR A 142 7.89 9.24 6.97
CA TYR A 142 6.85 9.47 7.96
C TYR A 142 6.11 8.15 8.21
N PRO A 143 6.46 7.42 9.29
CA PRO A 143 5.97 6.06 9.50
C PRO A 143 4.46 5.94 9.67
N GLN A 144 3.83 6.90 10.34
CA GLN A 144 2.38 6.87 10.61
C GLN A 144 1.56 7.01 9.33
N GLU A 145 1.96 7.91 8.45
CA GLU A 145 1.32 8.17 7.18
C GLU A 145 1.83 7.23 6.06
N HIS A 146 2.95 6.53 6.32
CA HIS A 146 3.69 5.71 5.37
C HIS A 146 4.08 6.50 4.10
N ILE A 147 4.62 7.70 4.30
CA ILE A 147 4.96 8.65 3.24
C ILE A 147 6.45 8.90 3.21
N TYR A 148 7.02 8.92 2.02
CA TYR A 148 8.39 9.36 1.76
C TYR A 148 8.35 10.73 1.10
N LEU A 149 9.07 11.72 1.67
CA LEU A 149 9.23 13.03 1.07
C LEU A 149 10.67 13.26 0.64
N TYR A 150 10.84 13.67 -0.61
CA TYR A 150 12.10 14.14 -1.16
C TYR A 150 12.17 15.65 -0.98
N ASP A 151 13.26 16.14 -0.37
CA ASP A 151 13.48 17.54 0.02
C ASP A 151 12.30 18.20 0.77
N GLY A 152 11.51 17.38 1.47
CA GLY A 152 10.36 17.83 2.24
C GLY A 152 9.17 18.31 1.41
N GLN A 153 9.19 18.13 0.11
CA GLN A 153 8.18 18.65 -0.82
C GLN A 153 7.58 17.60 -1.74
N GLU A 154 8.40 16.80 -2.39
CA GLU A 154 7.95 15.82 -3.38
C GLU A 154 7.72 14.46 -2.72
N GLN A 155 6.50 13.93 -2.87
CA GLN A 155 6.15 12.61 -2.34
C GLN A 155 6.61 11.52 -3.31
N PHE A 156 7.47 10.62 -2.81
CA PHE A 156 7.90 9.44 -3.53
C PHE A 156 7.02 8.24 -3.20
N ILE A 157 6.96 7.34 -4.15
CA ILE A 157 6.11 6.15 -4.12
C ILE A 157 6.75 5.07 -3.23
N PRO A 158 6.08 4.57 -2.17
CA PRO A 158 6.60 3.42 -1.43
C PRO A 158 6.74 2.19 -2.34
N VAL A 159 7.88 1.49 -2.26
CA VAL A 159 8.12 0.24 -3.00
C VAL A 159 7.01 -0.78 -2.77
N SER A 160 6.48 -0.89 -1.56
CA SER A 160 5.34 -1.77 -1.24
C SER A 160 4.08 -1.45 -2.06
N SER A 161 3.84 -0.15 -2.32
CA SER A 161 2.71 0.29 -3.14
C SER A 161 2.92 -0.04 -4.63
N VAL A 162 4.16 0.05 -5.12
CA VAL A 162 4.51 -0.40 -6.48
C VAL A 162 4.19 -1.89 -6.63
N ILE A 163 4.62 -2.71 -5.67
CA ILE A 163 4.38 -4.16 -5.69
C ILE A 163 2.89 -4.46 -5.72
N SER A 164 2.10 -3.79 -4.87
CA SER A 164 0.66 -4.03 -4.79
C SER A 164 -0.09 -3.76 -6.10
N CYS A 165 0.46 -2.94 -7.00
CA CYS A 165 -0.14 -2.70 -8.32
C CYS A 165 -0.07 -3.91 -9.26
N PHE A 166 0.85 -4.84 -8.99
CA PHE A 166 1.04 -6.04 -9.80
C PHE A 166 0.25 -7.26 -9.29
N PHE A 167 -0.54 -7.10 -8.26
CA PHE A 167 -1.38 -8.16 -7.73
C PHE A 167 -2.83 -7.68 -7.60
N LYS A 168 -3.76 -8.63 -7.75
CA LYS A 168 -5.17 -8.32 -7.63
C LYS A 168 -5.50 -7.95 -6.18
N PRO A 169 -6.15 -6.80 -5.93
CA PRO A 169 -6.54 -6.45 -4.59
C PRO A 169 -7.54 -7.47 -4.02
N PHE A 170 -7.40 -7.78 -2.74
CA PHE A 170 -8.35 -8.63 -2.03
C PHE A 170 -9.74 -7.97 -2.00
N ASP A 171 -10.76 -8.66 -2.49
CA ASP A 171 -12.14 -8.18 -2.46
C ASP A 171 -12.72 -8.35 -1.05
N SER A 172 -12.37 -7.41 -0.19
CA SER A 172 -12.83 -7.41 1.21
C SER A 172 -14.34 -7.25 1.33
N TYR A 173 -14.98 -6.59 0.37
CA TYR A 173 -16.42 -6.40 0.38
C TYR A 173 -17.17 -7.72 0.13
N TYR A 174 -16.84 -8.41 -0.95
CA TYR A 174 -17.43 -9.71 -1.27
C TYR A 174 -17.19 -10.75 -0.17
N TRP A 175 -15.94 -10.88 0.27
CA TRP A 175 -15.61 -11.90 1.27
C TRP A 175 -16.16 -11.59 2.67
N SER A 176 -16.29 -10.32 3.04
CA SER A 176 -16.91 -9.95 4.32
C SER A 176 -18.41 -10.23 4.32
N GLU A 177 -19.11 -9.97 3.21
CA GLU A 177 -20.52 -10.32 3.07
C GLU A 177 -20.73 -11.85 3.18
N TYR A 178 -19.93 -12.63 2.44
CA TYR A 178 -19.95 -14.08 2.48
C TYR A 178 -19.75 -14.61 3.92
N LYS A 179 -18.75 -14.09 4.63
CA LYS A 179 -18.47 -14.47 6.02
C LYS A 179 -19.55 -14.01 7.00
N ALA A 180 -20.10 -12.83 6.81
CA ALA A 180 -21.19 -12.29 7.62
C ALA A 180 -22.44 -13.19 7.55
N ASN A 181 -22.80 -13.62 6.33
CA ASN A 181 -23.90 -14.54 6.11
C ASN A 181 -23.65 -15.90 6.76
N GLN A 182 -22.43 -16.46 6.69
CA GLN A 182 -22.07 -17.72 7.36
C GLN A 182 -22.15 -17.63 8.89
N ARG A 183 -21.77 -16.48 9.47
CA ARG A 183 -21.71 -16.29 10.93
C ARG A 183 -22.97 -15.65 11.50
N ASN A 184 -23.91 -15.24 10.66
CA ASN A 184 -25.14 -14.53 11.02
C ASN A 184 -24.86 -13.25 11.85
N ILE A 185 -23.90 -12.47 11.40
CA ILE A 185 -23.51 -11.18 11.98
C ILE A 185 -23.46 -10.11 10.88
N SER A 186 -23.29 -8.84 11.25
CA SER A 186 -23.21 -7.77 10.26
C SER A 186 -21.89 -7.81 9.47
N GLN A 187 -21.95 -7.44 8.20
CA GLN A 187 -20.76 -7.29 7.35
C GLN A 187 -19.74 -6.29 7.96
N GLY A 188 -20.27 -5.19 8.53
CA GLY A 188 -19.44 -4.19 9.21
C GLY A 188 -18.62 -4.78 10.37
N GLN A 189 -19.19 -5.74 11.11
CA GLN A 189 -18.46 -6.43 12.17
C GLN A 189 -17.30 -7.27 11.61
N ILE A 190 -17.51 -8.00 10.50
CA ILE A 190 -16.44 -8.77 9.85
C ILE A 190 -15.32 -7.85 9.35
N LEU A 191 -15.69 -6.75 8.70
CA LEU A 191 -14.70 -5.78 8.21
C LEU A 191 -13.86 -5.20 9.35
N GLU A 192 -14.50 -4.88 10.47
CA GLU A 192 -13.83 -4.35 11.65
C GLU A 192 -12.95 -5.39 12.36
N GLU A 193 -13.38 -6.66 12.41
CA GLU A 193 -12.55 -7.78 12.89
C GLU A 193 -11.28 -7.94 12.03
N TRP A 194 -11.39 -7.77 10.72
CA TRP A 194 -10.22 -7.85 9.83
C TRP A 194 -9.31 -6.63 9.94
N ASP A 195 -9.90 -5.45 10.05
CA ASP A 195 -9.13 -4.21 10.23
C ASP A 195 -8.35 -4.22 11.55
N SER A 196 -9.00 -4.62 12.65
CA SER A 196 -8.35 -4.72 13.96
C SER A 196 -7.19 -5.72 13.96
N LYS A 197 -7.35 -6.89 13.31
CA LYS A 197 -6.27 -7.88 13.15
C LYS A 197 -5.13 -7.33 12.29
N GLY A 198 -5.47 -6.65 11.20
CA GLY A 198 -4.49 -6.01 10.33
C GLY A 198 -3.72 -4.90 11.04
N ALA A 199 -4.41 -4.07 11.83
CA ALA A 199 -3.81 -3.03 12.66
C ALA A 199 -2.86 -3.64 13.68
N CYS A 200 -3.32 -4.65 14.44
CA CYS A 200 -2.50 -5.35 15.41
C CYS A 200 -1.21 -5.91 14.77
N SER A 201 -1.33 -6.62 13.65
CA SER A 201 -0.16 -7.19 12.96
C SER A 201 0.83 -6.13 12.50
N ARG A 202 0.35 -4.99 11.99
CA ARG A 202 1.21 -3.87 11.57
C ARG A 202 1.92 -3.22 12.75
N ASP A 203 1.18 -2.94 13.83
CA ASP A 203 1.71 -2.22 14.98
C ASP A 203 2.73 -3.07 15.75
N VAL A 204 2.43 -4.35 15.96
CA VAL A 204 3.38 -5.31 16.58
C VAL A 204 4.62 -5.50 15.71
N GLY A 205 4.45 -5.61 14.38
CA GLY A 205 5.58 -5.69 13.45
C GLY A 205 6.46 -4.44 13.52
N THR A 206 5.87 -3.25 13.49
CA THR A 206 6.58 -1.98 13.63
C THR A 206 7.31 -1.88 14.97
N PHE A 207 6.66 -2.31 16.05
CA PHE A 207 7.28 -2.35 17.37
C PHE A 207 8.48 -3.32 17.40
N MET A 208 8.35 -4.52 16.83
CA MET A 208 9.45 -5.49 16.73
C MET A 208 10.67 -4.90 16.01
N HIS A 209 10.47 -4.27 14.84
CA HIS A 209 11.54 -3.61 14.10
C HIS A 209 12.23 -2.53 14.94
N GLN A 210 11.44 -1.73 15.67
CA GLN A 210 11.98 -0.71 16.56
C GLN A 210 12.83 -1.32 17.69
N GLN A 211 12.44 -2.47 18.26
CA GLN A 211 13.21 -3.13 19.32
C GLN A 211 14.51 -3.74 18.77
N ILE A 212 14.49 -4.33 17.57
CA ILE A 212 15.70 -4.81 16.87
C ILE A 212 16.65 -3.64 16.59
N GLU A 213 16.11 -2.53 16.11
CA GLU A 213 16.87 -1.31 15.88
C GLU A 213 17.51 -0.78 17.18
N ASN A 214 16.75 -0.74 18.30
CA ASN A 214 17.24 -0.33 19.62
C ASN A 214 18.38 -1.23 20.08
N TYR A 215 18.27 -2.54 19.89
CA TYR A 215 19.34 -3.48 20.21
C TYR A 215 20.64 -3.12 19.49
N TYR A 216 20.60 -2.90 18.17
CA TYR A 216 21.79 -2.55 17.40
C TYR A 216 22.36 -1.18 17.75
N LYS A 217 21.54 -0.26 18.25
CA LYS A 217 21.95 1.05 18.74
C LYS A 217 22.49 1.02 20.17
N GLY A 218 22.38 -0.12 20.86
CA GLY A 218 22.72 -0.21 22.29
C GLY A 218 21.74 0.56 23.19
N LEU A 219 20.52 0.78 22.72
CA LEU A 219 19.44 1.42 23.48
C LEU A 219 18.62 0.38 24.25
N PRO A 220 17.92 0.78 25.33
CA PRO A 220 16.95 -0.10 25.99
C PRO A 220 15.89 -0.59 24.99
N TYR A 221 15.53 -1.86 25.11
CA TYR A 221 14.48 -2.47 24.33
C TYR A 221 13.42 -3.11 25.24
N GLN A 222 12.22 -3.27 24.70
CA GLN A 222 11.06 -3.82 25.40
C GLN A 222 10.55 -5.06 24.66
N GLN A 223 9.96 -5.98 25.43
CA GLN A 223 9.38 -7.21 24.89
C GLN A 223 7.85 -7.23 24.97
N GLU A 224 7.26 -6.24 25.62
CA GLU A 224 5.83 -6.10 25.81
C GLU A 224 5.30 -4.94 24.97
N PHE A 225 4.24 -5.19 24.20
CA PHE A 225 3.56 -4.19 23.39
C PHE A 225 2.09 -4.07 23.83
N SER A 226 1.65 -2.86 24.12
CA SER A 226 0.25 -2.59 24.46
C SER A 226 -0.50 -2.23 23.19
N PHE A 227 -1.40 -3.12 22.77
CA PHE A 227 -2.27 -2.89 21.61
C PHE A 227 -3.65 -2.44 22.05
N LYS A 228 -4.15 -1.41 21.39
CA LYS A 228 -5.51 -0.91 21.60
C LYS A 228 -6.19 -0.65 20.27
N TYR A 229 -7.40 -1.19 20.14
CA TYR A 229 -8.30 -0.92 19.02
C TYR A 229 -9.69 -0.58 19.57
N ASP A 230 -10.28 0.52 19.14
CA ASP A 230 -11.57 1.01 19.61
C ASP A 230 -12.49 1.33 18.42
N GLY A 231 -13.14 0.28 17.92
CA GLY A 231 -14.08 0.36 16.81
C GLY A 231 -15.54 0.42 17.29
N LYS A 232 -16.46 0.31 16.35
CA LYS A 232 -17.90 0.27 16.62
C LYS A 232 -18.36 -1.09 17.16
N TYR A 233 -17.76 -2.16 16.68
CA TYR A 233 -18.13 -3.56 17.00
C TYR A 233 -17.02 -4.31 17.72
N VAL A 234 -15.78 -3.86 17.57
CA VAL A 234 -14.59 -4.55 18.09
C VAL A 234 -13.83 -3.60 19.01
N HIS A 235 -13.64 -4.01 20.24
CA HIS A 235 -12.84 -3.30 21.24
C HIS A 235 -11.77 -4.26 21.76
N ILE A 236 -10.51 -3.91 21.59
CA ILE A 236 -9.37 -4.73 22.01
C ILE A 236 -8.45 -3.85 22.86
N GLU A 237 -8.04 -4.36 24.00
CA GLU A 237 -6.98 -3.79 24.83
C GLU A 237 -6.20 -4.97 25.42
N GLU A 238 -5.02 -5.22 24.89
CA GLU A 238 -4.21 -6.38 25.28
C GLU A 238 -2.72 -6.05 25.34
N GLN A 239 -2.00 -6.81 26.17
CA GLN A 239 -0.55 -6.82 26.20
C GLN A 239 -0.06 -8.01 25.36
N ILE A 240 0.78 -7.72 24.39
CA ILE A 240 1.34 -8.71 23.49
C ILE A 240 2.81 -8.89 23.84
N SER A 241 3.20 -10.09 24.23
CA SER A 241 4.60 -10.42 24.48
C SER A 241 5.29 -10.79 23.16
N LEU A 242 6.48 -10.26 22.95
CA LEU A 242 7.38 -10.62 21.86
C LEU A 242 8.61 -11.39 22.38
N GLU A 243 8.47 -12.06 23.52
CA GLU A 243 9.58 -12.80 24.13
C GLU A 243 10.12 -13.89 23.20
N LEU A 244 9.23 -14.62 22.54
CA LEU A 244 9.61 -15.70 21.61
C LEU A 244 10.35 -15.17 20.38
N GLU A 245 9.80 -14.15 19.72
CA GLU A 245 10.42 -13.51 18.57
C GLU A 245 11.80 -12.94 18.94
N TYR A 246 11.90 -12.40 20.15
CA TYR A 246 13.15 -11.87 20.65
C TYR A 246 14.17 -12.97 20.95
N MET A 247 13.76 -14.10 21.51
CA MET A 247 14.61 -15.28 21.69
C MET A 247 15.13 -15.79 20.34
N GLN A 248 14.26 -15.88 19.32
CA GLN A 248 14.66 -16.25 17.96
C GLN A 248 15.63 -15.25 17.36
N PHE A 249 15.43 -13.95 17.62
CA PHE A 249 16.38 -12.92 17.20
C PHE A 249 17.76 -13.07 17.88
N ILE A 250 17.81 -13.36 19.16
CA ILE A 250 19.08 -13.61 19.89
C ILE A 250 19.79 -14.85 19.32
N GLU A 251 19.06 -15.95 19.08
CA GLU A 251 19.60 -17.14 18.44
C GLU A 251 20.15 -16.83 17.03
N PHE A 252 19.42 -16.02 16.26
CA PHE A 252 19.92 -15.54 14.96
C PHE A 252 21.25 -14.80 15.12
N LEU A 253 21.40 -13.92 16.12
CA LEU A 253 22.62 -13.16 16.37
C LEU A 253 23.81 -14.05 16.78
N GLU A 254 23.56 -15.12 17.55
CA GLU A 254 24.60 -16.07 17.93
C GLU A 254 25.22 -16.77 16.70
N ASN A 255 24.39 -17.05 15.71
CA ASN A 255 24.77 -17.69 14.46
C ASN A 255 25.28 -16.69 13.39
N HIS A 256 24.94 -15.42 13.52
CA HIS A 256 25.26 -14.36 12.56
C HIS A 256 25.93 -13.16 13.24
N LYS A 257 27.20 -13.37 13.63
CA LYS A 257 28.02 -12.36 14.35
C LYS A 257 28.52 -11.27 13.40
N PHE A 258 27.69 -10.32 13.07
CA PHE A 258 28.07 -9.17 12.25
C PHE A 258 27.57 -7.86 12.87
N LYS A 259 28.22 -6.78 12.48
CA LYS A 259 27.78 -5.43 12.80
C LYS A 259 27.02 -4.86 11.61
N PRO A 260 25.81 -4.32 11.80
CA PRO A 260 25.10 -3.64 10.73
C PRO A 260 25.92 -2.49 10.14
N PHE A 261 25.89 -2.33 8.84
CA PHE A 261 26.35 -1.12 8.20
C PHE A 261 25.32 -0.01 8.40
N ARG A 262 24.02 -0.34 8.23
CA ARG A 262 22.88 0.54 8.54
C ARG A 262 21.66 -0.28 8.95
N THR A 263 20.76 0.35 9.71
CA THR A 263 19.41 -0.15 10.02
C THR A 263 18.39 0.91 9.66
N GLU A 264 17.17 0.50 9.33
CA GLU A 264 16.04 1.38 8.97
C GLU A 264 16.47 2.47 7.96
N TRP A 265 17.18 2.03 6.93
CA TRP A 265 17.77 2.95 5.96
C TRP A 265 16.77 3.26 4.85
N ALA A 266 16.30 4.50 4.80
CA ALA A 266 15.47 4.98 3.70
C ALA A 266 16.33 5.22 2.45
N ILE A 267 15.95 4.56 1.36
CA ILE A 267 16.57 4.63 0.04
C ILE A 267 15.55 5.09 -1.00
N TYR A 268 16.02 5.65 -2.10
CA TYR A 268 15.14 6.12 -3.16
C TYR A 268 15.80 6.11 -4.54
N ASP A 269 14.96 6.13 -5.56
CA ASP A 269 15.32 6.39 -6.95
C ASP A 269 14.62 7.69 -7.38
N ASP A 270 15.41 8.71 -7.69
CA ASP A 270 14.92 10.05 -8.04
C ASP A 270 14.36 10.13 -9.47
N GLU A 271 14.73 9.21 -10.34
CA GLU A 271 14.19 9.12 -11.69
C GLU A 271 12.83 8.40 -11.70
N LEU A 272 12.73 7.28 -10.99
CA LEU A 272 11.50 6.50 -10.88
C LEU A 272 10.53 7.05 -9.81
N LYS A 273 10.98 7.99 -8.97
CA LYS A 273 10.20 8.57 -7.86
C LYS A 273 9.68 7.52 -6.88
N ILE A 274 10.48 6.50 -6.62
CA ILE A 274 10.17 5.43 -5.68
C ILE A 274 11.11 5.47 -4.48
N ALA A 275 10.61 5.04 -3.32
CA ALA A 275 11.39 4.97 -2.10
C ALA A 275 10.98 3.78 -1.23
N GLY A 276 11.88 3.36 -0.34
CA GLY A 276 11.61 2.32 0.63
C GLY A 276 12.59 2.37 1.78
N THR A 277 12.31 1.59 2.82
CA THR A 277 13.19 1.45 3.99
C THR A 277 13.71 0.04 4.06
N ILE A 278 15.03 -0.10 4.16
CA ILE A 278 15.72 -1.37 4.37
C ILE A 278 15.91 -1.56 5.87
N ASP A 279 15.41 -2.68 6.40
CA ASP A 279 15.46 -2.96 7.84
C ASP A 279 16.91 -3.04 8.35
N MET A 280 17.76 -3.81 7.64
CA MET A 280 19.18 -3.87 7.94
C MET A 280 20.01 -4.21 6.70
N ILE A 281 21.16 -3.58 6.58
CA ILE A 281 22.18 -3.91 5.58
C ILE A 281 23.52 -4.16 6.26
N HIS A 282 24.18 -5.24 5.87
CA HIS A 282 25.50 -5.63 6.36
C HIS A 282 26.55 -5.53 5.26
N LYS A 283 27.69 -4.92 5.57
CA LYS A 283 28.84 -4.81 4.65
C LYS A 283 29.78 -5.97 4.86
N ARG A 284 30.10 -6.68 3.79
CA ARG A 284 31.03 -7.82 3.77
C ARG A 284 32.11 -7.61 2.70
N GLY A 285 33.23 -7.00 3.10
CA GLY A 285 34.24 -6.55 2.15
C GLY A 285 33.72 -5.44 1.26
N ASP A 286 33.67 -5.67 -0.05
CA ASP A 286 33.18 -4.70 -1.05
C ASP A 286 31.71 -4.94 -1.46
N VAL A 287 31.08 -5.94 -0.91
CA VAL A 287 29.68 -6.29 -1.18
C VAL A 287 28.82 -6.16 0.05
N PHE A 288 27.49 -6.14 -0.16
CA PHE A 288 26.54 -5.97 0.90
C PHE A 288 25.47 -7.05 0.86
N ASP A 289 24.93 -7.36 2.04
CA ASP A 289 23.81 -8.28 2.21
C ASP A 289 22.64 -7.53 2.85
N ILE A 290 21.42 -7.70 2.31
CA ILE A 290 20.18 -7.12 2.85
C ILE A 290 19.53 -8.15 3.77
N TYR A 291 19.03 -7.67 4.90
CA TYR A 291 18.22 -8.43 5.86
C TYR A 291 16.91 -7.70 6.07
N ASP A 292 15.82 -8.44 5.98
CA ASP A 292 14.45 -7.93 6.11
C ASP A 292 13.74 -8.77 7.17
N TRP A 293 13.33 -8.11 8.27
CA TRP A 293 12.71 -8.74 9.41
C TRP A 293 11.20 -8.88 9.20
N LYS A 294 10.67 -10.08 9.39
CA LYS A 294 9.24 -10.31 9.22
C LYS A 294 8.68 -11.11 10.39
N ARG A 295 7.53 -10.69 10.89
CA ARG A 295 6.71 -11.41 11.84
C ARG A 295 5.48 -11.95 11.12
N SER A 296 5.52 -13.21 10.70
CA SER A 296 4.41 -13.80 9.94
C SER A 296 4.51 -15.30 9.77
N HIS A 297 3.41 -16.02 10.01
CA HIS A 297 3.24 -17.44 9.68
C HIS A 297 2.91 -17.70 8.20
N ARG A 298 2.84 -16.66 7.36
CA ARG A 298 2.43 -16.78 5.95
C ARG A 298 3.58 -16.76 4.98
N ILE A 299 4.81 -16.63 5.47
CA ILE A 299 6.01 -16.53 4.63
C ILE A 299 6.71 -17.88 4.53
N VAL A 300 6.83 -18.56 5.64
CA VAL A 300 7.44 -19.88 5.73
C VAL A 300 6.52 -20.85 6.49
N ASP A 301 6.65 -22.14 6.19
CA ASP A 301 5.99 -23.19 6.95
C ASP A 301 6.75 -23.51 8.25
N PHE A 302 6.23 -24.47 9.02
CA PHE A 302 6.81 -24.90 10.30
C PHE A 302 8.29 -25.34 10.18
N TRP A 303 8.73 -25.82 9.03
CA TRP A 303 10.12 -26.23 8.79
C TRP A 303 11.00 -25.11 8.21
N GLY A 304 10.50 -23.88 8.14
CA GLY A 304 11.20 -22.73 7.55
C GLY A 304 11.24 -22.75 6.03
N LYS A 305 10.45 -23.61 5.36
CA LYS A 305 10.36 -23.64 3.91
C LYS A 305 9.42 -22.55 3.40
N PRO A 306 9.81 -21.81 2.34
CA PRO A 306 8.96 -20.74 1.78
C PRO A 306 7.57 -21.23 1.35
N ILE A 307 6.53 -20.52 1.75
CA ILE A 307 5.16 -20.69 1.26
C ILE A 307 5.04 -19.94 -0.07
N ALA A 308 5.54 -20.58 -1.12
CA ALA A 308 5.68 -19.97 -2.44
C ALA A 308 4.49 -20.23 -3.38
N VAL A 309 3.51 -21.04 -2.97
CA VAL A 309 2.33 -21.41 -3.77
C VAL A 309 1.07 -20.82 -3.16
N ASN A 310 0.27 -20.18 -4.00
CA ASN A 310 -1.04 -19.67 -3.61
C ASN A 310 -2.10 -20.77 -3.75
N ASN A 311 -2.77 -21.13 -2.64
CA ASN A 311 -3.78 -22.18 -2.61
C ASN A 311 -5.06 -21.86 -3.40
N TYR A 312 -5.24 -20.61 -3.80
CA TYR A 312 -6.39 -20.14 -4.59
C TYR A 312 -6.07 -19.96 -6.07
N GLY A 313 -4.80 -20.23 -6.48
CA GLY A 313 -4.35 -20.09 -7.86
C GLY A 313 -4.20 -18.64 -8.33
N GLU A 314 -4.23 -17.68 -7.40
CA GLU A 314 -4.03 -16.27 -7.73
C GLU A 314 -2.55 -16.00 -8.02
N LYS A 315 -2.30 -15.15 -9.01
CA LYS A 315 -0.96 -14.80 -9.51
C LYS A 315 -0.86 -13.30 -9.77
N GLY A 316 0.36 -12.85 -9.94
CA GLY A 316 0.64 -11.49 -10.37
C GLY A 316 0.01 -11.15 -11.72
N LEU A 317 -0.05 -9.86 -12.01
CA LEU A 317 -0.60 -9.30 -13.25
C LEU A 317 0.52 -8.97 -14.23
N GLY A 318 0.19 -8.95 -15.52
CA GLY A 318 1.12 -8.55 -16.58
C GLY A 318 2.39 -9.42 -16.59
N GLU A 319 3.55 -8.79 -16.50
CA GLU A 319 4.85 -9.46 -16.51
C GLU A 319 5.08 -10.38 -15.31
N LEU A 320 4.32 -10.21 -14.22
CA LEU A 320 4.40 -11.05 -13.03
C LEU A 320 3.41 -12.23 -13.03
N ASN A 321 2.77 -12.54 -14.15
CA ASN A 321 1.74 -13.59 -14.26
C ASN A 321 2.24 -15.02 -13.97
N GLN A 322 3.55 -15.22 -13.88
CA GLN A 322 4.18 -16.48 -13.48
C GLN A 322 4.48 -16.54 -11.97
N ILE A 323 4.34 -15.42 -11.27
CA ILE A 323 4.61 -15.30 -9.84
C ILE A 323 3.31 -15.54 -9.07
N GLU A 324 3.35 -16.45 -8.12
CA GLU A 324 2.22 -16.73 -7.23
C GLU A 324 1.95 -15.55 -6.30
N ASP A 325 0.67 -15.22 -6.07
CA ASP A 325 0.27 -14.16 -5.15
C ASP A 325 0.39 -14.64 -3.69
N THR A 326 1.60 -14.56 -3.16
CA THR A 326 1.91 -14.91 -1.76
C THR A 326 2.76 -13.84 -1.09
N PRO A 327 2.67 -13.68 0.24
CA PRO A 327 3.55 -12.76 0.97
C PRO A 327 5.05 -13.04 0.73
N TYR A 328 5.44 -14.30 0.58
CA TYR A 328 6.82 -14.65 0.26
C TYR A 328 7.30 -13.97 -1.03
N TRP A 329 6.55 -14.08 -2.12
CA TRP A 329 6.93 -13.47 -3.38
C TRP A 329 6.86 -11.95 -3.35
N HIS A 330 5.91 -11.37 -2.62
CA HIS A 330 5.85 -9.92 -2.45
C HIS A 330 7.13 -9.39 -1.80
N TYR A 331 7.62 -10.05 -0.75
CA TYR A 331 8.88 -9.65 -0.10
C TYR A 331 10.11 -9.95 -0.96
N CYS A 332 10.13 -11.03 -1.74
CA CYS A 332 11.18 -11.26 -2.71
C CYS A 332 11.28 -10.14 -3.75
N ILE A 333 10.14 -9.69 -4.28
CA ILE A 333 10.09 -8.56 -5.23
C ILE A 333 10.53 -7.27 -4.52
N GLN A 334 10.10 -7.04 -3.29
CA GLN A 334 10.50 -5.86 -2.50
C GLN A 334 12.01 -5.76 -2.36
N GLN A 335 12.66 -6.85 -1.96
CA GLN A 335 14.12 -6.87 -1.81
C GLN A 335 14.84 -6.69 -3.15
N ASN A 336 14.31 -7.27 -4.24
CA ASN A 336 14.88 -7.05 -5.57
C ASN A 336 14.75 -5.59 -6.03
N LEU A 337 13.66 -4.89 -5.69
CA LEU A 337 13.54 -3.46 -5.96
C LEU A 337 14.52 -2.65 -5.09
N TYR A 338 14.73 -3.01 -3.83
CA TYR A 338 15.75 -2.39 -2.99
C TYR A 338 17.16 -2.60 -3.56
N ARG A 339 17.47 -3.82 -3.96
CA ARG A 339 18.72 -4.13 -4.66
C ARG A 339 18.88 -3.25 -5.89
N TYR A 340 17.87 -3.16 -6.75
CA TYR A 340 17.90 -2.34 -7.96
C TYR A 340 18.17 -0.86 -7.64
N ILE A 341 17.51 -0.29 -6.63
CA ILE A 341 17.73 1.09 -6.19
C ILE A 341 19.17 1.29 -5.71
N LEU A 342 19.69 0.38 -4.88
CA LEU A 342 21.02 0.48 -4.30
C LEU A 342 22.12 0.35 -5.37
N GLU A 343 22.02 -0.65 -6.23
CA GLU A 343 23.02 -0.90 -7.29
C GLU A 343 23.02 0.22 -8.33
N ARG A 344 21.86 0.82 -8.61
CA ARG A 344 21.73 1.91 -9.58
C ARG A 344 22.18 3.27 -9.05
N ASN A 345 21.83 3.59 -7.80
CA ASN A 345 21.89 4.97 -7.31
C ASN A 345 22.88 5.20 -6.16
N TYR A 346 23.43 4.13 -5.57
CA TYR A 346 24.25 4.23 -4.35
C TYR A 346 25.65 3.61 -4.51
N ASP A 347 26.00 3.12 -5.69
CA ASP A 347 27.26 2.39 -5.97
C ASP A 347 27.51 1.22 -5.00
N ILE A 348 26.44 0.52 -4.64
CA ILE A 348 26.45 -0.62 -3.71
C ILE A 348 26.12 -1.89 -4.48
N ILE A 349 26.95 -2.91 -4.32
CA ILE A 349 26.72 -4.24 -4.90
C ILE A 349 26.09 -5.15 -3.86
N ILE A 350 24.88 -5.65 -4.13
CA ILE A 350 24.17 -6.58 -3.25
C ILE A 350 24.46 -8.00 -3.67
N GLU A 351 25.06 -8.79 -2.77
CA GLU A 351 25.37 -10.19 -3.03
C GLU A 351 24.23 -11.12 -2.57
N LYS A 352 23.69 -10.88 -1.37
CA LYS A 352 22.61 -11.71 -0.80
C LYS A 352 21.48 -10.88 -0.22
N MET A 353 20.31 -11.49 -0.23
CA MET A 353 19.09 -10.91 0.36
C MET A 353 18.43 -11.99 1.22
N TYR A 354 18.12 -11.64 2.47
CA TYR A 354 17.57 -12.57 3.45
C TYR A 354 16.23 -12.06 3.96
N LEU A 355 15.23 -12.94 3.95
CA LEU A 355 14.02 -12.80 4.72
C LEU A 355 14.22 -13.55 6.04
N VAL A 356 14.29 -12.84 7.15
CA VAL A 356 14.41 -13.40 8.49
C VAL A 356 13.04 -13.37 9.13
N VAL A 357 12.45 -14.54 9.32
CA VAL A 357 11.07 -14.67 9.76
C VAL A 357 11.04 -15.09 11.22
N PHE A 358 10.35 -14.31 12.03
CA PHE A 358 10.05 -14.62 13.42
C PHE A 358 8.58 -15.03 13.53
N CYS A 359 8.31 -16.07 14.30
CA CYS A 359 6.96 -16.58 14.50
C CYS A 359 6.68 -16.68 16.01
N ASP A 360 5.50 -16.24 16.40
CA ASP A 360 4.95 -16.62 17.69
C ASP A 360 4.50 -18.09 17.60
N ASP A 361 4.89 -18.95 18.54
CA ASP A 361 4.52 -20.37 18.57
C ASP A 361 3.05 -20.60 19.01
N THR A 362 2.20 -19.66 18.73
CA THR A 362 0.76 -19.83 18.97
C THR A 362 0.11 -20.58 17.81
N ASN A 363 0.21 -21.91 17.84
CA ASN A 363 -0.68 -22.80 17.12
C ASN A 363 -1.98 -23.03 17.87
#